data_4b853fa80cc597269f34b5ac1c83afac
#
_entry.id   4b853fa80cc597269f34b5ac1c83afac
#
_cell.length_a   1.000
_cell.length_b   1.000
_cell.length_c   1.000
_cell.angle_alpha   90.00
_cell.angle_beta   90.00
_cell.angle_gamma   90.00
#
_symmetry.space_group_name_H-M   'P 1'
#
loop_
_entity.id
_entity.type
_entity.pdbx_description
1 polymer ?
#
loop_
_entity_poly.entity_id
_entity_poly.type
_entity_poly.pdbx_seq_one_letter_code
_entity_poly.pdbx_strand_id
1 'polypeptide(L)'
;MKHNRLMALAAAVFAAGAVCLAQTKQEQVIEGGGTGPWKSVAVEDASLPTHTIYRPKDLKGYVAENGKIPVLLYANGACANNNLEMSRLLSEVASWGYVVLAIGPYQDMPDDAFYAQWKGVVRGWYPETKEVAIMGNGERLTPYTEAELAARAAEQEAARKAAEAAAKKNKGKKAAPAPAPFRTYARQLLEAMDWITDQSANAQSEYYHCIDLDKVAAMGQSCGGAQVLAVAHDPRIKTCLIFNSGIGEMSMSGASKESLVNLHQPMLYLNGGTADVAYENANGDWKRIKELPVVKISTLDGHHGTYYEIS
;
A
#
# COMPACT_ATOMS: atom_id res chain seq x y z
N MET A 1 -66.83 30.88 -10.56
CA MET A 1 -65.57 30.91 -11.33
C MET A 1 -64.40 31.22 -10.38
N LYS A 2 -63.96 30.27 -9.60
CA LYS A 2 -62.73 30.30 -8.76
C LYS A 2 -62.45 28.86 -8.36
N HIS A 3 -61.78 28.09 -9.18
CA HIS A 3 -61.18 26.81 -8.84
C HIS A 3 -60.42 26.31 -10.07
N ASN A 4 -59.19 26.75 -10.26
CA ASN A 4 -58.20 26.12 -11.14
C ASN A 4 -56.89 26.92 -11.11
N ARG A 5 -56.26 27.02 -9.95
CA ARG A 5 -54.88 27.53 -9.84
C ARG A 5 -54.07 26.86 -8.72
N LEU A 6 -54.31 25.59 -8.44
CA LEU A 6 -53.58 24.89 -7.35
C LEU A 6 -53.04 23.51 -7.75
N MET A 7 -52.82 23.26 -9.03
CA MET A 7 -52.25 21.98 -9.50
C MET A 7 -51.04 22.15 -10.43
N ALA A 8 -50.33 23.27 -10.37
CA ALA A 8 -49.14 23.49 -11.19
C ALA A 8 -47.84 23.75 -10.41
N LEU A 9 -47.81 23.43 -9.10
CA LEU A 9 -46.61 23.66 -8.26
C LEU A 9 -46.07 22.42 -7.56
N ALA A 10 -46.51 21.21 -7.91
CA ALA A 10 -46.04 19.96 -7.30
C ALA A 10 -45.19 19.09 -8.22
N ALA A 11 -44.85 19.54 -9.44
CA ALA A 11 -44.06 18.75 -10.39
C ALA A 11 -42.65 19.29 -10.68
N ALA A 12 -42.18 20.30 -9.92
CA ALA A 12 -40.88 20.94 -10.16
C ALA A 12 -39.82 20.75 -9.05
N VAL A 13 -40.04 19.83 -8.10
CA VAL A 13 -39.12 19.64 -6.96
C VAL A 13 -38.41 18.25 -6.95
N PHE A 14 -38.65 17.40 -7.94
CA PHE A 14 -38.00 16.07 -8.02
C PHE A 14 -37.01 15.90 -9.17
N ALA A 15 -36.48 16.97 -9.75
CA ALA A 15 -35.45 16.90 -10.80
C ALA A 15 -34.11 17.52 -10.39
N ALA A 16 -33.86 17.67 -9.11
CA ALA A 16 -32.59 18.23 -8.62
C ALA A 16 -31.97 17.27 -7.58
N GLY A 17 -31.40 16.16 -8.03
CA GLY A 17 -30.79 15.23 -7.07
C GLY A 17 -30.02 14.04 -7.64
N ALA A 18 -29.70 14.06 -8.92
CA ALA A 18 -28.71 13.13 -9.45
C ALA A 18 -27.65 13.93 -10.21
N VAL A 19 -26.91 14.76 -9.50
CA VAL A 19 -25.54 15.06 -9.92
C VAL A 19 -24.78 13.76 -9.68
N CYS A 20 -24.79 12.89 -10.66
CA CYS A 20 -23.82 11.84 -10.82
C CYS A 20 -22.48 12.60 -10.86
N LEU A 21 -21.77 12.66 -9.73
CA LEU A 21 -20.36 13.01 -9.72
C LEU A 21 -19.73 11.96 -10.62
N ALA A 22 -19.56 12.30 -11.90
CA ALA A 22 -18.71 11.54 -12.78
C ALA A 22 -17.36 11.49 -12.04
N GLN A 23 -17.04 10.33 -11.49
CA GLN A 23 -15.77 10.08 -10.86
C GLN A 23 -14.72 10.41 -11.93
N THR A 24 -14.01 11.50 -11.74
CA THR A 24 -12.94 11.89 -12.64
C THR A 24 -11.80 10.91 -12.43
N LYS A 25 -11.74 9.90 -13.30
CA LYS A 25 -10.57 9.05 -13.41
C LYS A 25 -9.51 9.81 -14.17
N GLN A 26 -8.35 9.91 -13.57
CA GLN A 26 -7.18 10.43 -14.26
C GLN A 26 -6.31 9.23 -14.67
N GLU A 27 -6.25 8.95 -15.96
CA GLU A 27 -5.42 7.91 -16.53
C GLU A 27 -4.11 8.51 -17.01
N GLN A 28 -2.99 7.94 -16.57
CA GLN A 28 -1.65 8.32 -17.00
C GLN A 28 -1.01 7.15 -17.75
N VAL A 29 -0.43 7.46 -18.92
CA VAL A 29 0.34 6.50 -19.68
C VAL A 29 1.78 6.55 -19.17
N ILE A 30 2.27 5.45 -18.61
CA ILE A 30 3.66 5.27 -18.22
C ILE A 30 4.47 4.97 -19.48
N GLU A 31 5.65 5.55 -19.59
CA GLU A 31 6.55 5.36 -20.74
C GLU A 31 6.73 3.87 -21.06
N GLY A 32 6.41 3.48 -22.28
CA GLY A 32 6.48 2.10 -22.77
C GLY A 32 5.36 1.18 -22.27
N GLY A 33 4.66 1.51 -21.17
CA GLY A 33 3.56 0.70 -20.62
C GLY A 33 3.92 -0.74 -20.24
N GLY A 34 5.21 -0.99 -19.94
CA GLY A 34 5.76 -2.31 -19.68
C GLY A 34 6.15 -3.09 -20.93
N THR A 35 6.87 -4.21 -20.76
CA THR A 35 7.34 -5.08 -21.86
C THR A 35 6.37 -6.18 -22.24
N GLY A 36 5.40 -6.46 -21.37
CA GLY A 36 4.38 -7.48 -21.59
C GLY A 36 3.47 -7.20 -22.79
N PRO A 37 2.64 -8.17 -23.16
CA PRO A 37 1.76 -8.06 -24.32
C PRO A 37 0.62 -7.06 -24.13
N TRP A 38 0.27 -6.73 -22.88
CA TRP A 38 -0.84 -5.86 -22.51
C TRP A 38 -0.33 -4.54 -21.95
N LYS A 39 -0.08 -3.57 -22.82
CA LYS A 39 0.43 -2.26 -22.37
C LYS A 39 -0.41 -1.71 -21.23
N SER A 40 0.26 -1.30 -20.15
CA SER A 40 -0.40 -0.85 -18.93
C SER A 40 -0.55 0.66 -18.85
N VAL A 41 -1.45 1.08 -17.97
CA VAL A 41 -1.67 2.46 -17.56
C VAL A 41 -1.71 2.56 -16.04
N ALA A 42 -1.39 3.73 -15.50
CA ALA A 42 -1.66 4.09 -14.10
C ALA A 42 -2.96 4.91 -14.04
N VAL A 43 -3.85 4.55 -13.15
CA VAL A 43 -5.17 5.19 -12.99
C VAL A 43 -5.29 5.68 -11.55
N GLU A 44 -5.62 6.96 -11.38
CA GLU A 44 -6.12 7.50 -10.13
C GLU A 44 -7.65 7.50 -10.15
N ASP A 45 -8.27 6.85 -9.17
CA ASP A 45 -9.72 6.75 -9.04
C ASP A 45 -10.19 7.47 -7.79
N ALA A 46 -11.13 8.41 -7.96
CA ALA A 46 -11.66 9.20 -6.84
C ALA A 46 -12.35 8.35 -5.76
N SER A 47 -12.77 7.13 -6.07
CA SER A 47 -13.32 6.19 -5.08
C SER A 47 -12.24 5.42 -4.30
N LEU A 48 -10.96 5.52 -4.74
CA LEU A 48 -9.79 4.98 -4.04
C LEU A 48 -8.64 6.02 -4.03
N PRO A 49 -8.83 7.19 -3.41
CA PRO A 49 -7.93 8.34 -3.56
C PRO A 49 -6.55 8.16 -2.91
N THR A 50 -6.36 7.10 -2.13
CA THR A 50 -5.11 6.78 -1.44
C THR A 50 -4.22 5.80 -2.21
N HIS A 51 -4.62 5.41 -3.42
CA HIS A 51 -3.91 4.41 -4.21
C HIS A 51 -3.82 4.82 -5.68
N THR A 52 -2.83 4.25 -6.36
CA THR A 52 -2.76 4.22 -7.82
C THR A 52 -3.03 2.80 -8.29
N ILE A 53 -3.81 2.67 -9.35
CA ILE A 53 -4.18 1.40 -9.96
C ILE A 53 -3.38 1.24 -11.24
N TYR A 54 -2.51 0.23 -11.31
CA TYR A 54 -1.85 -0.15 -12.56
C TYR A 54 -2.60 -1.34 -13.16
N ARG A 55 -2.92 -1.26 -14.44
CA ARG A 55 -3.68 -2.31 -15.11
C ARG A 55 -3.40 -2.33 -16.62
N PRO A 56 -3.70 -3.42 -17.32
CA PRO A 56 -3.77 -3.39 -18.77
C PRO A 56 -4.66 -2.23 -19.23
N LYS A 57 -4.21 -1.49 -20.24
CA LYS A 57 -4.99 -0.40 -20.84
C LYS A 57 -6.31 -0.93 -21.38
N ASP A 58 -6.25 -2.04 -22.10
CA ASP A 58 -7.43 -2.78 -22.57
C ASP A 58 -7.76 -3.93 -21.61
N LEU A 59 -8.37 -3.60 -20.47
CA LEU A 59 -8.78 -4.57 -19.47
C LEU A 59 -9.78 -5.58 -20.00
N LYS A 60 -10.75 -5.14 -20.81
CA LYS A 60 -11.80 -6.04 -21.34
C LYS A 60 -11.28 -6.95 -22.42
N GLY A 61 -10.38 -6.45 -23.27
CA GLY A 61 -9.68 -7.29 -24.25
C GLY A 61 -8.87 -8.38 -23.57
N TYR A 62 -8.13 -8.02 -22.49
CA TYR A 62 -7.41 -9.01 -21.69
C TYR A 62 -8.34 -10.10 -21.17
N VAL A 63 -9.45 -9.72 -20.54
CA VAL A 63 -10.39 -10.65 -19.91
C VAL A 63 -11.05 -11.55 -20.95
N ALA A 64 -11.35 -11.04 -22.15
CA ALA A 64 -11.92 -11.82 -23.22
C ALA A 64 -10.99 -12.93 -23.74
N GLU A 65 -9.68 -12.68 -23.73
CA GLU A 65 -8.68 -13.62 -24.20
C GLU A 65 -8.17 -14.57 -23.11
N ASN A 66 -8.02 -14.07 -21.87
CA ASN A 66 -7.27 -14.77 -20.81
C ASN A 66 -8.15 -15.13 -19.60
N GLY A 67 -9.40 -14.70 -19.57
CA GLY A 67 -10.27 -14.82 -18.40
C GLY A 67 -10.01 -13.77 -17.34
N LYS A 68 -10.49 -14.00 -16.12
CA LYS A 68 -10.38 -13.05 -15.03
C LYS A 68 -8.93 -12.71 -14.69
N ILE A 69 -8.69 -11.43 -14.36
CA ILE A 69 -7.36 -10.89 -14.09
C ILE A 69 -7.01 -10.99 -12.59
N PRO A 70 -5.81 -11.48 -12.22
CA PRO A 70 -5.34 -11.53 -10.85
C PRO A 70 -5.02 -10.15 -10.28
N VAL A 71 -4.97 -10.05 -8.96
CA VAL A 71 -4.71 -8.81 -8.21
C VAL A 71 -3.36 -8.87 -7.51
N LEU A 72 -2.63 -7.77 -7.55
CA LEU A 72 -1.46 -7.53 -6.73
C LEU A 72 -1.69 -6.28 -5.85
N LEU A 73 -1.66 -6.45 -4.54
CA LEU A 73 -1.63 -5.36 -3.57
C LEU A 73 -0.17 -4.95 -3.35
N TYR A 74 0.13 -3.65 -3.41
CA TYR A 74 1.52 -3.19 -3.30
C TYR A 74 1.71 -2.10 -2.25
N ALA A 75 2.79 -2.23 -1.46
CA ALA A 75 3.20 -1.25 -0.45
C ALA A 75 4.66 -0.81 -0.64
N ASN A 76 4.89 0.50 -0.50
CA ASN A 76 6.16 1.14 -0.82
C ASN A 76 7.22 1.02 0.29
N GLY A 77 8.48 1.06 -0.11
CA GLY A 77 9.60 1.31 0.78
C GLY A 77 9.42 2.62 1.56
N ALA A 78 10.11 2.73 2.70
CA ALA A 78 9.97 3.85 3.65
C ALA A 78 8.54 4.14 4.11
N CYS A 79 7.58 3.27 3.81
CA CYS A 79 6.15 3.54 3.96
C CYS A 79 5.74 4.84 3.23
N ALA A 80 6.37 5.14 2.11
CA ALA A 80 6.13 6.36 1.35
C ALA A 80 4.70 6.39 0.80
N ASN A 81 4.07 7.56 0.91
CA ASN A 81 2.76 7.81 0.30
C ASN A 81 2.91 8.33 -1.13
N ASN A 82 3.67 7.60 -1.92
CA ASN A 82 3.96 7.87 -3.33
C ASN A 82 4.53 6.60 -3.96
N ASN A 83 4.06 6.22 -5.15
CA ASN A 83 4.56 5.04 -5.84
C ASN A 83 5.21 5.33 -7.20
N LEU A 84 5.52 6.60 -7.49
CA LEU A 84 6.12 7.00 -8.76
C LEU A 84 7.44 6.26 -9.06
N GLU A 85 8.31 6.11 -8.06
CA GLU A 85 9.59 5.39 -8.23
C GLU A 85 9.42 3.93 -8.62
N MET A 86 8.34 3.30 -8.17
CA MET A 86 8.02 1.91 -8.48
C MET A 86 7.15 1.78 -9.73
N SER A 87 6.82 2.89 -10.38
CA SER A 87 5.88 2.92 -11.50
C SER A 87 6.29 2.01 -12.66
N ARG A 88 7.58 1.91 -12.95
CA ARG A 88 8.09 1.02 -14.01
C ARG A 88 7.90 -0.44 -13.65
N LEU A 89 8.27 -0.85 -12.43
CA LEU A 89 8.05 -2.22 -11.95
C LEU A 89 6.57 -2.58 -11.92
N LEU A 90 5.73 -1.68 -11.38
CA LEU A 90 4.29 -1.92 -11.26
C LEU A 90 3.60 -1.94 -12.63
N SER A 91 4.07 -1.09 -13.55
CA SER A 91 3.65 -1.07 -14.95
C SER A 91 4.07 -2.35 -15.67
N GLU A 92 5.29 -2.83 -15.43
CA GLU A 92 5.78 -4.09 -15.96
C GLU A 92 4.88 -5.26 -15.53
N VAL A 93 4.63 -5.39 -14.22
CA VAL A 93 3.74 -6.43 -13.69
C VAL A 93 2.34 -6.35 -14.31
N ALA A 94 1.77 -5.14 -14.39
CA ALA A 94 0.45 -4.95 -14.97
C ALA A 94 0.40 -5.30 -16.46
N SER A 95 1.50 -5.07 -17.21
CA SER A 95 1.58 -5.43 -18.63
C SER A 95 1.56 -6.93 -18.90
N TRP A 96 1.84 -7.74 -17.89
CA TRP A 96 1.74 -9.21 -17.92
C TRP A 96 0.38 -9.73 -17.43
N GLY A 97 -0.58 -8.84 -17.24
CA GLY A 97 -1.95 -9.22 -16.92
C GLY A 97 -2.26 -9.27 -15.43
N TYR A 98 -1.94 -8.21 -14.73
CA TYR A 98 -2.32 -8.00 -13.33
C TYR A 98 -3.05 -6.66 -13.17
N VAL A 99 -3.99 -6.60 -12.24
CA VAL A 99 -4.42 -5.34 -11.64
C VAL A 99 -3.60 -5.13 -10.37
N VAL A 100 -2.78 -4.07 -10.36
CA VAL A 100 -1.93 -3.73 -9.21
C VAL A 100 -2.56 -2.55 -8.49
N LEU A 101 -2.84 -2.72 -7.20
CA LEU A 101 -3.37 -1.66 -6.32
C LEU A 101 -2.22 -1.20 -5.41
N ALA A 102 -1.58 -0.10 -5.79
CA ALA A 102 -0.40 0.41 -5.11
C ALA A 102 -0.78 1.54 -4.15
N ILE A 103 -0.38 1.41 -2.88
CA ILE A 103 -0.58 2.48 -1.89
C ILE A 103 0.16 3.75 -2.33
N GLY A 104 -0.50 4.89 -2.21
CA GLY A 104 0.02 6.20 -2.57
C GLY A 104 -0.45 6.66 -3.95
N PRO A 105 -0.62 7.99 -4.11
CA PRO A 105 -0.92 8.58 -5.42
C PRO A 105 0.28 8.49 -6.36
N TYR A 106 0.02 8.56 -7.65
CA TYR A 106 1.03 8.74 -8.68
C TYR A 106 1.41 10.22 -8.71
N GLN A 107 2.44 10.58 -7.98
CA GLN A 107 2.89 11.97 -7.86
C GLN A 107 4.36 12.07 -8.19
N ASP A 108 4.73 13.14 -8.89
CA ASP A 108 6.09 13.60 -8.98
C ASP A 108 6.40 14.36 -7.68
N MET A 109 7.24 13.79 -6.84
CA MET A 109 7.72 14.47 -5.63
C MET A 109 8.98 15.25 -5.97
N PRO A 110 9.05 16.54 -5.57
CA PRO A 110 10.31 17.28 -5.66
C PRO A 110 11.44 16.48 -4.99
N ASP A 111 12.59 16.37 -5.65
CA ASP A 111 13.75 15.60 -5.20
C ASP A 111 14.14 15.92 -3.76
N ASP A 112 14.10 17.20 -3.37
CA ASP A 112 14.41 17.65 -2.02
C ASP A 112 13.41 17.13 -0.97
N ALA A 113 12.12 17.05 -1.30
CA ALA A 113 11.09 16.49 -0.41
C ALA A 113 11.24 14.97 -0.29
N PHE A 114 11.57 14.29 -1.39
CA PHE A 114 11.84 12.85 -1.39
C PHE A 114 13.05 12.51 -0.53
N TYR A 115 14.20 13.14 -0.79
CA TYR A 115 15.44 12.88 -0.03
C TYR A 115 15.36 13.37 1.41
N ALA A 116 14.54 14.37 1.74
CA ALA A 116 14.35 14.83 3.11
C ALA A 116 13.77 13.75 4.02
N GLN A 117 12.88 12.88 3.51
CA GLN A 117 12.31 11.76 4.29
C GLN A 117 13.35 10.67 4.59
N TRP A 118 14.43 10.58 3.78
CA TRP A 118 15.52 9.63 3.96
C TRP A 118 16.69 10.19 4.76
N LYS A 119 16.68 11.50 5.05
CA LYS A 119 17.73 12.16 5.80
C LYS A 119 17.78 11.63 7.22
N GLY A 120 18.87 10.98 7.57
CA GLY A 120 19.06 10.39 8.89
C GLY A 120 18.66 8.90 8.98
N VAL A 121 18.51 8.20 7.86
CA VAL A 121 18.39 6.74 7.86
C VAL A 121 19.72 6.16 8.34
N VAL A 122 19.71 5.59 9.54
CA VAL A 122 20.81 4.78 10.04
C VAL A 122 20.66 3.39 9.47
N ARG A 123 21.67 2.91 8.76
CA ARG A 123 21.66 1.60 8.11
C ARG A 123 21.87 0.49 9.14
N GLY A 124 20.78 -0.16 9.49
CA GLY A 124 20.83 -1.46 10.12
C GLY A 124 21.02 -1.47 11.64
N TRP A 125 20.67 -2.58 12.22
CA TRP A 125 21.10 -2.99 13.55
C TRP A 125 22.45 -3.68 13.41
N TYR A 126 23.44 -3.16 14.11
CA TYR A 126 24.76 -3.76 14.20
C TYR A 126 24.89 -4.40 15.58
N PRO A 127 24.75 -5.75 15.70
CA PRO A 127 24.85 -6.43 16.99
C PRO A 127 26.16 -6.16 17.72
N GLU A 128 27.23 -5.93 16.95
CA GLU A 128 28.55 -5.65 17.45
C GLU A 128 28.65 -4.28 18.13
N THR A 129 27.98 -3.27 17.59
CA THR A 129 28.01 -1.89 18.12
C THR A 129 26.85 -1.59 19.06
N LYS A 130 25.80 -2.43 19.06
CA LYS A 130 24.54 -2.21 19.78
C LYS A 130 23.85 -0.90 19.40
N GLU A 131 24.12 -0.37 18.22
CA GLU A 131 23.45 0.83 17.72
C GLU A 131 22.03 0.53 17.31
N VAL A 132 21.13 1.44 17.66
CA VAL A 132 19.72 1.36 17.28
C VAL A 132 19.55 1.99 15.92
N ALA A 133 19.16 1.19 14.93
CA ALA A 133 18.79 1.71 13.62
C ALA A 133 17.44 2.47 13.71
N ILE A 134 17.43 3.69 13.22
CA ILE A 134 16.24 4.53 13.13
C ILE A 134 16.06 4.93 11.68
N MET A 135 14.87 4.70 11.14
CA MET A 135 14.51 5.16 9.80
C MET A 135 14.43 6.70 9.76
N GLY A 136 14.67 7.29 8.59
CA GLY A 136 14.56 8.74 8.41
C GLY A 136 13.20 9.34 8.79
N ASN A 137 12.18 8.50 8.83
CA ASN A 137 10.85 8.83 9.33
C ASN A 137 10.72 8.75 10.87
N GLY A 138 11.82 8.50 11.60
CA GLY A 138 11.84 8.35 13.06
C GLY A 138 11.35 6.97 13.55
N GLU A 139 11.14 6.01 12.66
CA GLU A 139 10.74 4.66 13.03
C GLU A 139 11.96 3.82 13.41
N ARG A 140 11.85 3.15 14.55
CA ARG A 140 12.92 2.32 15.09
C ARG A 140 12.87 0.93 14.47
N LEU A 141 14.02 0.42 14.04
CA LEU A 141 14.18 -0.90 13.44
C LEU A 141 14.48 -2.02 14.44
N THR A 142 14.54 -1.71 15.73
CA THR A 142 14.78 -2.68 16.79
C THR A 142 13.54 -2.85 17.67
N PRO A 143 13.32 -4.04 18.25
CA PRO A 143 12.25 -4.23 19.21
C PRO A 143 12.32 -3.22 20.36
N TYR A 144 11.17 -2.75 20.79
CA TYR A 144 11.09 -1.95 22.00
C TYR A 144 11.17 -2.88 23.23
N THR A 145 11.90 -2.45 24.23
CA THR A 145 11.85 -3.07 25.55
C THR A 145 10.46 -2.80 26.20
N GLU A 146 10.09 -3.61 27.18
CA GLU A 146 8.83 -3.42 27.92
C GLU A 146 8.75 -2.02 28.54
N ALA A 147 9.86 -1.49 29.08
CA ALA A 147 9.92 -0.16 29.65
C ALA A 147 9.67 0.94 28.59
N GLU A 148 10.25 0.78 27.39
CA GLU A 148 10.03 1.70 26.28
C GLU A 148 8.60 1.65 25.75
N LEU A 149 8.00 0.44 25.69
CA LEU A 149 6.59 0.28 25.31
C LEU A 149 5.67 0.97 26.32
N ALA A 150 5.94 0.83 27.62
CA ALA A 150 5.18 1.50 28.66
C ALA A 150 5.31 3.03 28.58
N ALA A 151 6.53 3.54 28.33
CA ALA A 151 6.78 4.98 28.17
C ALA A 151 6.02 5.53 26.94
N ARG A 152 6.07 4.83 25.80
CA ARG A 152 5.33 5.22 24.57
C ARG A 152 3.81 5.21 24.79
N ALA A 153 3.29 4.21 25.51
CA ALA A 153 1.86 4.17 25.84
C ALA A 153 1.44 5.36 26.70
N ALA A 154 2.27 5.73 27.67
CA ALA A 154 2.03 6.92 28.50
C ALA A 154 2.08 8.23 27.69
N GLU A 155 3.03 8.34 26.75
CA GLU A 155 3.19 9.49 25.87
C GLU A 155 2.01 9.62 24.89
N GLN A 156 1.57 8.51 24.30
CA GLN A 156 0.37 8.47 23.44
C GLN A 156 -0.89 8.85 24.20
N GLU A 157 -1.05 8.38 25.42
CA GLU A 157 -2.19 8.74 26.27
C GLU A 157 -2.16 10.24 26.65
N ALA A 158 -1.00 10.79 26.92
CA ALA A 158 -0.82 12.23 27.18
C ALA A 158 -1.15 13.06 25.93
N ALA A 159 -0.68 12.63 24.75
CA ALA A 159 -0.98 13.29 23.48
C ALA A 159 -2.48 13.22 23.16
N ARG A 160 -3.14 12.08 23.40
CA ARG A 160 -4.58 11.92 23.23
C ARG A 160 -5.35 12.91 24.11
N LYS A 161 -5.01 13.00 25.40
CA LYS A 161 -5.63 13.96 26.34
C LYS A 161 -5.41 15.41 25.93
N ALA A 162 -4.21 15.73 25.43
CA ALA A 162 -3.90 17.08 24.92
C ALA A 162 -4.73 17.40 23.66
N ALA A 163 -4.85 16.45 22.73
CA ALA A 163 -5.68 16.61 21.53
C ALA A 163 -7.17 16.80 21.87
N GLU A 164 -7.71 16.03 22.82
CA GLU A 164 -9.08 16.17 23.31
C GLU A 164 -9.31 17.53 23.96
N ALA A 165 -8.35 18.03 24.76
CA ALA A 165 -8.41 19.35 25.36
C ALA A 165 -8.35 20.47 24.31
N ALA A 166 -7.51 20.32 23.28
CA ALA A 166 -7.43 21.25 22.15
C ALA A 166 -8.72 21.26 21.32
N ALA A 167 -9.30 20.09 21.05
CA ALA A 167 -10.57 19.96 20.34
C ALA A 167 -11.74 20.64 21.10
N LYS A 168 -11.75 20.55 22.43
CA LYS A 168 -12.75 21.26 23.27
C LYS A 168 -12.59 22.78 23.19
N LYS A 169 -11.37 23.30 23.06
CA LYS A 169 -11.09 24.76 22.91
C LYS A 169 -11.44 25.28 21.50
N ASN A 170 -11.43 24.41 20.50
CA ASN A 170 -11.65 24.79 19.09
C ASN A 170 -13.07 24.52 18.58
N LYS A 171 -14.04 24.29 19.44
CA LYS A 171 -15.46 24.16 19.05
C LYS A 171 -15.91 25.42 18.31
N GLY A 172 -15.95 25.32 16.95
CA GLY A 172 -16.47 26.38 16.08
C GLY A 172 -15.52 26.89 14.99
N LYS A 173 -14.23 26.51 14.98
CA LYS A 173 -13.34 26.82 13.85
C LYS A 173 -13.25 25.59 12.94
N LYS A 174 -13.63 25.78 11.67
CA LYS A 174 -13.40 24.79 10.63
C LYS A 174 -11.89 24.56 10.57
N ALA A 175 -11.42 23.40 11.01
CA ALA A 175 -10.02 23.05 10.89
C ALA A 175 -9.65 22.99 9.40
N ALA A 176 -8.51 23.57 9.02
CA ALA A 176 -7.92 23.30 7.72
C ALA A 176 -7.74 21.77 7.58
N PRO A 177 -7.95 21.20 6.38
CA PRO A 177 -7.68 19.78 6.18
C PRO A 177 -6.25 19.50 6.61
N ALA A 178 -6.07 18.47 7.43
CA ALA A 178 -4.74 18.04 7.82
C ALA A 178 -3.96 17.68 6.55
N PRO A 179 -2.67 18.07 6.45
CA PRO A 179 -1.85 17.61 5.34
C PRO A 179 -1.90 16.08 5.29
N ALA A 180 -1.95 15.53 4.08
CA ALA A 180 -1.93 14.09 3.87
C ALA A 180 -0.75 13.48 4.65
N PRO A 181 -0.95 12.39 5.39
CA PRO A 181 0.14 11.78 6.13
C PRO A 181 1.24 11.36 5.17
N PHE A 182 2.49 11.70 5.48
CA PHE A 182 3.65 11.23 4.71
C PHE A 182 3.82 9.71 4.77
N ARG A 183 3.11 9.04 5.65
CA ARG A 183 3.22 7.60 5.90
C ARG A 183 1.96 6.86 5.52
N THR A 184 2.18 5.68 5.00
CA THR A 184 1.14 4.71 4.71
C THR A 184 0.99 3.70 5.85
N TYR A 185 -0.11 2.97 5.84
CA TYR A 185 -0.46 2.00 6.86
C TYR A 185 -0.78 0.65 6.22
N ALA A 186 -0.41 -0.43 6.88
CA ALA A 186 -0.67 -1.80 6.41
C ALA A 186 -2.14 -2.07 6.05
N ARG A 187 -3.09 -1.51 6.81
CA ARG A 187 -4.52 -1.65 6.55
C ARG A 187 -4.95 -1.13 5.18
N GLN A 188 -4.19 -0.19 4.55
CA GLN A 188 -4.52 0.31 3.23
C GLN A 188 -4.46 -0.80 2.16
N LEU A 189 -3.63 -1.84 2.36
CA LEU A 189 -3.66 -3.04 1.50
C LEU A 189 -5.02 -3.74 1.57
N LEU A 190 -5.62 -3.83 2.75
CA LEU A 190 -6.95 -4.43 2.90
C LEU A 190 -8.07 -3.51 2.41
N GLU A 191 -7.92 -2.19 2.57
CA GLU A 191 -8.85 -1.20 1.99
C GLU A 191 -8.88 -1.31 0.45
N ALA A 192 -7.72 -1.50 -0.18
CA ALA A 192 -7.63 -1.75 -1.62
C ALA A 192 -8.28 -3.08 -2.02
N MET A 193 -8.09 -4.13 -1.21
CA MET A 193 -8.73 -5.43 -1.42
C MET A 193 -10.25 -5.35 -1.31
N ASP A 194 -10.77 -4.64 -0.32
CA ASP A 194 -12.20 -4.42 -0.15
C ASP A 194 -12.76 -3.63 -1.34
N TRP A 195 -12.07 -2.55 -1.73
CA TRP A 195 -12.46 -1.73 -2.87
C TRP A 195 -12.56 -2.54 -4.17
N ILE A 196 -11.54 -3.33 -4.53
CA ILE A 196 -11.57 -4.12 -5.78
C ILE A 196 -12.63 -5.22 -5.74
N THR A 197 -12.92 -5.75 -4.55
CA THR A 197 -14.00 -6.71 -4.34
C THR A 197 -15.35 -6.06 -4.67
N ASP A 198 -15.60 -4.87 -4.14
CA ASP A 198 -16.82 -4.10 -4.40
C ASP A 198 -16.91 -3.70 -5.87
N GLN A 199 -15.82 -3.24 -6.49
CA GLN A 199 -15.77 -2.91 -7.92
C GLN A 199 -16.06 -4.14 -8.79
N SER A 200 -15.57 -5.30 -8.43
CA SER A 200 -15.80 -6.57 -9.15
C SER A 200 -17.29 -6.98 -9.13
N ALA A 201 -18.04 -6.59 -8.10
CA ALA A 201 -19.45 -6.87 -7.96
C ALA A 201 -20.37 -5.76 -8.52
N ASN A 202 -19.86 -4.56 -8.76
CA ASN A 202 -20.62 -3.40 -9.21
C ASN A 202 -20.77 -3.38 -10.73
N ALA A 203 -22.01 -3.54 -11.21
CA ALA A 203 -22.32 -3.57 -12.65
C ALA A 203 -21.97 -2.28 -13.42
N GLN A 204 -21.77 -1.15 -12.74
CA GLN A 204 -21.35 0.13 -13.33
C GLN A 204 -19.83 0.28 -13.37
N SER A 205 -19.10 -0.62 -12.73
CA SER A 205 -17.63 -0.60 -12.70
C SER A 205 -17.03 -1.19 -13.98
N GLU A 206 -15.91 -0.66 -14.42
CA GLU A 206 -15.11 -1.29 -15.49
C GLU A 206 -14.52 -2.64 -15.06
N TYR A 207 -14.40 -2.87 -13.74
CA TYR A 207 -13.89 -4.12 -13.15
C TYR A 207 -14.96 -5.19 -12.96
N TYR A 208 -16.21 -4.89 -13.32
CA TYR A 208 -17.33 -5.82 -13.16
C TYR A 208 -17.07 -7.16 -13.82
N HIS A 209 -17.05 -8.23 -13.01
CA HIS A 209 -16.73 -9.60 -13.41
C HIS A 209 -15.34 -9.82 -14.04
N CYS A 210 -14.46 -8.81 -14.01
CA CYS A 210 -13.14 -8.91 -14.61
C CYS A 210 -12.08 -9.50 -13.65
N ILE A 211 -12.30 -9.45 -12.33
CA ILE A 211 -11.29 -9.70 -11.30
C ILE A 211 -11.34 -11.16 -10.82
N ASP A 212 -10.18 -11.78 -10.70
CA ASP A 212 -9.99 -13.09 -10.06
C ASP A 212 -9.63 -12.90 -8.58
N LEU A 213 -10.66 -12.86 -7.74
CA LEU A 213 -10.51 -12.68 -6.29
C LEU A 213 -9.91 -13.92 -5.59
N ASP A 214 -9.77 -15.05 -6.27
CA ASP A 214 -9.08 -16.23 -5.78
C ASP A 214 -7.57 -16.18 -6.05
N LYS A 215 -7.10 -15.17 -6.82
CA LYS A 215 -5.71 -14.96 -7.18
C LYS A 215 -5.23 -13.58 -6.75
N VAL A 216 -5.09 -13.39 -5.45
CA VAL A 216 -4.60 -12.14 -4.85
C VAL A 216 -3.22 -12.37 -4.27
N ALA A 217 -2.26 -11.56 -4.70
CA ALA A 217 -0.93 -11.48 -4.12
C ALA A 217 -0.76 -10.16 -3.34
N ALA A 218 0.11 -10.15 -2.35
CA ALA A 218 0.57 -8.93 -1.71
C ALA A 218 2.09 -8.82 -1.83
N MET A 219 2.58 -7.68 -2.29
CA MET A 219 4.00 -7.39 -2.48
C MET A 219 4.38 -6.09 -1.80
N GLY A 220 5.56 -6.06 -1.22
CA GLY A 220 6.07 -4.83 -0.63
C GLY A 220 7.58 -4.82 -0.51
N GLN A 221 8.15 -3.63 -0.61
CA GLN A 221 9.57 -3.42 -0.49
C GLN A 221 9.89 -2.73 0.84
N SER A 222 10.93 -3.16 1.56
CA SER A 222 11.40 -2.54 2.80
C SER A 222 10.25 -2.37 3.82
N CYS A 223 9.94 -1.15 4.23
CA CYS A 223 8.78 -0.84 5.09
C CYS A 223 7.47 -1.43 4.54
N GLY A 224 7.26 -1.38 3.23
CA GLY A 224 6.10 -2.00 2.58
C GLY A 224 6.05 -3.51 2.73
N GLY A 225 7.20 -4.19 2.74
CA GLY A 225 7.28 -5.62 3.03
C GLY A 225 6.82 -5.95 4.45
N ALA A 226 7.15 -5.11 5.43
CA ALA A 226 6.59 -5.25 6.78
C ALA A 226 5.08 -5.00 6.81
N GLN A 227 4.57 -4.02 6.04
CA GLN A 227 3.12 -3.82 5.91
C GLN A 227 2.41 -5.04 5.33
N VAL A 228 3.02 -5.70 4.33
CA VAL A 228 2.51 -6.97 3.80
C VAL A 228 2.49 -8.05 4.88
N LEU A 229 3.58 -8.22 5.64
CA LEU A 229 3.62 -9.19 6.74
C LEU A 229 2.58 -8.92 7.82
N ALA A 230 2.26 -7.66 8.08
CA ALA A 230 1.23 -7.27 9.05
C ALA A 230 -0.19 -7.74 8.66
N VAL A 231 -0.49 -7.83 7.37
CA VAL A 231 -1.81 -8.22 6.84
C VAL A 231 -1.83 -9.60 6.20
N ALA A 232 -0.70 -10.29 6.14
CA ALA A 232 -0.56 -11.59 5.47
C ALA A 232 -1.46 -12.69 6.05
N HIS A 233 -2.00 -12.51 7.26
CA HIS A 233 -2.95 -13.43 7.86
C HIS A 233 -4.37 -13.36 7.23
N ASP A 234 -4.67 -12.36 6.39
CA ASP A 234 -5.96 -12.24 5.71
C ASP A 234 -6.12 -13.42 4.70
N PRO A 235 -7.17 -14.25 4.81
CA PRO A 235 -7.32 -15.47 4.02
C PRO A 235 -7.50 -15.20 2.51
N ARG A 236 -7.80 -13.98 2.12
CA ARG A 236 -7.93 -13.57 0.72
C ARG A 236 -6.58 -13.46 0.02
N ILE A 237 -5.49 -13.19 0.77
CA ILE A 237 -4.13 -13.11 0.24
C ILE A 237 -3.59 -14.52 0.01
N LYS A 238 -3.27 -14.88 -1.22
CA LYS A 238 -2.87 -16.23 -1.62
C LYS A 238 -1.37 -16.42 -1.77
N THR A 239 -0.61 -15.34 -1.85
CA THR A 239 0.86 -15.35 -1.83
C THR A 239 1.41 -14.01 -1.40
N CYS A 240 2.59 -13.99 -0.80
CA CYS A 240 3.28 -12.77 -0.40
C CYS A 240 4.68 -12.70 -1.01
N LEU A 241 5.04 -11.52 -1.49
CA LEU A 241 6.34 -11.21 -2.06
C LEU A 241 7.01 -10.11 -1.22
N ILE A 242 8.09 -10.44 -0.57
CA ILE A 242 8.80 -9.58 0.39
C ILE A 242 10.14 -9.18 -0.22
N PHE A 243 10.24 -7.94 -0.67
CA PHE A 243 11.41 -7.42 -1.38
C PHE A 243 12.24 -6.55 -0.45
N ASN A 244 13.54 -6.83 -0.34
CA ASN A 244 14.48 -6.11 0.54
C ASN A 244 13.87 -5.84 1.92
N SER A 245 13.21 -6.85 2.50
CA SER A 245 12.46 -6.73 3.73
C SER A 245 12.49 -8.03 4.52
N GLY A 246 11.96 -7.98 5.71
CA GLY A 246 11.81 -9.03 6.68
C GLY A 246 11.66 -8.40 8.06
N ILE A 247 11.04 -9.10 8.99
CA ILE A 247 10.79 -8.55 10.32
C ILE A 247 11.83 -9.00 11.35
N GLY A 248 12.35 -10.21 11.24
CA GLY A 248 13.36 -10.73 12.18
C GLY A 248 12.87 -10.65 13.63
N GLU A 249 13.60 -9.92 14.45
CA GLU A 249 13.25 -9.61 15.85
C GLU A 249 12.62 -8.21 16.01
N MET A 250 12.38 -7.50 14.90
CA MET A 250 11.84 -6.13 14.94
C MET A 250 10.32 -6.11 15.10
N SER A 251 9.82 -4.90 15.38
CA SER A 251 8.43 -4.54 15.19
C SER A 251 8.39 -3.29 14.32
N MET A 252 7.73 -3.38 13.17
CA MET A 252 7.68 -2.31 12.19
C MET A 252 6.34 -2.33 11.44
N SER A 253 5.72 -1.17 11.27
CA SER A 253 4.55 -0.98 10.41
C SER A 253 3.38 -1.94 10.68
N GLY A 254 3.22 -2.35 11.94
CA GLY A 254 2.18 -3.29 12.36
C GLY A 254 2.60 -4.76 12.31
N ALA A 255 3.77 -5.08 11.76
CA ALA A 255 4.32 -6.43 11.77
C ALA A 255 5.29 -6.65 12.93
N SER A 256 5.36 -7.89 13.38
CA SER A 256 6.34 -8.41 14.32
C SER A 256 6.58 -9.90 14.01
N LYS A 257 7.45 -10.55 14.76
CA LYS A 257 7.65 -12.00 14.60
C LYS A 257 6.36 -12.83 14.83
N GLU A 258 5.43 -12.31 15.62
CA GLU A 258 4.12 -12.91 15.84
C GLU A 258 3.25 -12.90 14.56
N SER A 259 3.46 -11.94 13.66
CA SER A 259 2.80 -11.91 12.36
C SER A 259 3.14 -13.13 11.47
N LEU A 260 4.28 -13.79 11.74
CA LEU A 260 4.70 -14.96 10.98
C LEU A 260 4.03 -16.26 11.43
N VAL A 261 3.28 -16.25 12.56
CA VAL A 261 2.66 -17.46 13.13
C VAL A 261 1.40 -17.87 12.38
N ASN A 262 0.64 -16.89 11.89
CA ASN A 262 -0.67 -17.11 11.26
C ASN A 262 -0.63 -17.03 9.72
N LEU A 263 0.54 -17.20 9.15
CA LEU A 263 0.70 -17.29 7.70
C LEU A 263 0.08 -18.60 7.18
N HIS A 264 -0.52 -18.55 6.00
CA HIS A 264 -1.20 -19.72 5.39
C HIS A 264 -0.89 -19.89 3.91
N GLN A 265 -0.09 -18.98 3.33
CA GLN A 265 0.19 -18.92 1.89
C GLN A 265 1.69 -19.08 1.59
N PRO A 266 2.05 -19.50 0.37
CA PRO A 266 3.42 -19.47 -0.11
C PRO A 266 4.01 -18.06 -0.06
N MET A 267 5.33 -17.96 0.18
CA MET A 267 6.03 -16.70 0.29
C MET A 267 7.31 -16.67 -0.54
N LEU A 268 7.60 -15.52 -1.13
CA LEU A 268 8.88 -15.22 -1.75
C LEU A 268 9.56 -14.09 -1.00
N TYR A 269 10.78 -14.33 -0.52
CA TYR A 269 11.70 -13.29 -0.07
C TYR A 269 12.74 -13.04 -1.16
N LEU A 270 12.86 -11.81 -1.61
CA LEU A 270 13.85 -11.39 -2.59
C LEU A 270 14.66 -10.24 -1.98
N ASN A 271 15.93 -10.52 -1.66
CA ASN A 271 16.79 -9.59 -0.93
C ASN A 271 18.10 -9.37 -1.67
N GLY A 272 18.75 -8.26 -1.35
CA GLY A 272 20.16 -8.10 -1.64
C GLY A 272 21.04 -9.10 -0.86
N GLY A 273 22.34 -9.01 -1.04
CA GLY A 273 23.32 -9.76 -0.26
C GLY A 273 23.46 -9.19 1.15
N THR A 274 24.60 -9.46 1.76
CA THR A 274 24.91 -9.00 3.13
C THR A 274 24.97 -7.48 3.29
N ALA A 275 25.05 -6.75 2.18
CA ALA A 275 24.95 -5.29 2.17
C ALA A 275 23.51 -4.77 2.25
N ASP A 276 22.50 -5.63 2.11
CA ASP A 276 21.10 -5.26 2.31
C ASP A 276 20.78 -5.23 3.81
N VAL A 277 20.30 -4.10 4.31
CA VAL A 277 19.93 -3.92 5.72
C VAL A 277 18.85 -4.89 6.19
N ALA A 278 18.05 -5.43 5.27
CA ALA A 278 17.01 -6.41 5.57
C ALA A 278 17.49 -7.87 5.50
N TYR A 279 18.74 -8.10 5.13
CA TYR A 279 19.25 -9.46 4.89
C TYR A 279 19.09 -10.39 6.10
N GLU A 280 19.49 -9.94 7.28
CA GLU A 280 19.39 -10.74 8.51
C GLU A 280 17.94 -10.91 8.97
N ASN A 281 17.09 -9.91 8.76
CA ASN A 281 15.68 -10.01 9.08
C ASN A 281 14.99 -11.06 8.20
N ALA A 282 15.25 -11.04 6.90
CA ALA A 282 14.75 -12.06 5.97
C ALA A 282 15.26 -13.46 6.30
N ASN A 283 16.53 -13.58 6.74
CA ASN A 283 17.10 -14.84 7.23
C ASN A 283 16.37 -15.34 8.49
N GLY A 284 16.05 -14.43 9.40
CA GLY A 284 15.32 -14.73 10.62
C GLY A 284 13.91 -15.25 10.31
N ASP A 285 13.20 -14.57 9.43
CA ASP A 285 11.86 -14.94 8.99
C ASP A 285 11.86 -16.30 8.30
N TRP A 286 12.76 -16.50 7.34
CA TRP A 286 12.89 -17.76 6.61
C TRP A 286 13.19 -18.96 7.55
N LYS A 287 13.98 -18.75 8.60
CA LYS A 287 14.24 -19.78 9.61
C LYS A 287 13.03 -20.08 10.48
N ARG A 288 12.11 -19.12 10.68
CA ARG A 288 10.89 -19.28 11.50
C ARG A 288 9.75 -19.93 10.75
N ILE A 289 9.57 -19.57 9.48
CA ILE A 289 8.47 -20.08 8.66
C ILE A 289 8.86 -21.48 8.15
N LYS A 290 8.34 -22.54 8.78
CA LYS A 290 8.71 -23.93 8.47
C LYS A 290 7.59 -24.75 7.85
N GLU A 291 6.36 -24.33 8.11
CA GLU A 291 5.17 -25.11 7.70
C GLU A 291 4.64 -24.72 6.31
N LEU A 292 5.24 -23.71 5.68
CA LEU A 292 4.80 -23.17 4.39
C LEU A 292 5.92 -23.22 3.35
N PRO A 293 5.57 -23.31 2.06
CA PRO A 293 6.53 -23.12 0.99
C PRO A 293 7.08 -21.70 1.01
N VAL A 294 8.36 -21.56 1.33
CA VAL A 294 9.08 -20.27 1.32
C VAL A 294 10.28 -20.38 0.41
N VAL A 295 10.34 -19.52 -0.59
CA VAL A 295 11.53 -19.32 -1.42
C VAL A 295 12.24 -18.06 -0.97
N LYS A 296 13.54 -18.17 -0.72
CA LYS A 296 14.40 -17.01 -0.43
C LYS A 296 15.49 -16.93 -1.48
N ILE A 297 15.54 -15.80 -2.16
CA ILE A 297 16.56 -15.46 -3.16
C ILE A 297 17.34 -14.26 -2.65
N SER A 298 18.66 -14.34 -2.72
CA SER A 298 19.55 -13.21 -2.40
C SER A 298 20.50 -12.99 -3.56
N THR A 299 20.59 -11.75 -4.03
CA THR A 299 21.59 -11.34 -5.01
C THR A 299 22.87 -10.99 -4.29
N LEU A 300 23.98 -11.69 -4.58
CA LEU A 300 25.22 -11.62 -3.79
C LEU A 300 25.76 -10.19 -3.66
N ASP A 301 25.77 -9.43 -4.74
CA ASP A 301 26.26 -8.05 -4.80
C ASP A 301 25.10 -7.01 -4.69
N GLY A 302 23.89 -7.48 -4.39
CA GLY A 302 22.72 -6.60 -4.27
C GLY A 302 22.70 -5.88 -2.93
N HIS A 303 22.10 -4.71 -2.93
CA HIS A 303 21.88 -3.88 -1.74
C HIS A 303 20.39 -3.57 -1.56
N HIS A 304 20.04 -2.76 -0.59
CA HIS A 304 18.65 -2.48 -0.22
C HIS A 304 17.80 -1.83 -1.34
N GLY A 305 18.44 -1.13 -2.28
CA GLY A 305 17.79 -0.47 -3.43
C GLY A 305 17.87 -1.24 -4.75
N THR A 306 18.47 -2.44 -4.79
CA THR A 306 18.78 -3.14 -6.05
C THR A 306 17.56 -3.33 -6.96
N TYR A 307 16.37 -3.49 -6.41
CA TYR A 307 15.15 -3.72 -7.20
C TYR A 307 14.39 -2.45 -7.59
N TYR A 308 14.85 -1.28 -7.16
CA TYR A 308 14.39 0.01 -7.68
C TYR A 308 15.02 0.36 -9.03
N GLU A 309 16.21 -0.15 -9.27
CA GLU A 309 17.04 0.19 -10.41
C GLU A 309 16.74 -0.67 -11.65
N ILE A 310 15.70 -1.50 -11.59
CA ILE A 310 15.21 -2.26 -12.73
C ILE A 310 14.51 -1.28 -13.67
N SER A 311 15.27 -0.71 -14.56
CA SER A 311 14.84 0.22 -15.61
C SER A 311 14.90 -0.45 -16.99
#